data_b63a08a6e1ad27595cbde6fc0754189a
#
_entry.id   b63a08a6e1ad27595cbde6fc0754189a
#
_cell.length_a   1.000
_cell.length_b   1.000
_cell.length_c   1.000
_cell.angle_alpha   90.00
_cell.angle_beta   90.00
_cell.angle_gamma   90.00
#
_symmetry.space_group_name_H-M   'P 1'
#
loop_
_entity.id
_entity.type
_entity.pdbx_description
1 polymer ?
#
loop_
_entity_poly.entity_id
_entity_poly.type
_entity_poly.pdbx_seq_one_letter_code
_entity_poly.pdbx_strand_id
1 'polypeptide(L)'
;VMLRWNNGDFVTPSEALNYISEIKQDKLPFVRYARSKKFVNNWVDFTDPMGTVLLKRWLRQYTDLGIKGGMCDFAELIPSATIFSNGLGGDKMHNFYTYFYAKAYNQAYTELTNDNFLCYIRGACAGAQRWSPVWLGDQSASRSGLEMQVRSLISLSASGYSMIGADIAALDGTPSDYLYRRWLQFATFMPIMRSGGNSSKNPTDYNVQTQAAYKNAYWLRESIADKVQSSAIKANITGIPMTQAMGIAFDGQLDLYNIEDQYLFCDDFLVSVVYDDVLTKEVTLPAGSWYNLFDGKKVSGAGKTVVETPYNYSPVFIRSGTAAPVSVDLNM
;
A
#
# COMPACT_ATOMS: atom_id res chain seq x y z
N VAL A 1 8.33 -10.34 -10.98
CA VAL A 1 9.32 -9.27 -10.73
C VAL A 1 8.64 -7.93 -10.90
N MET A 2 8.76 -7.07 -9.91
CA MET A 2 8.28 -5.69 -9.99
C MET A 2 9.48 -4.76 -10.16
N LEU A 3 9.34 -3.76 -11.01
CA LEU A 3 10.32 -2.72 -11.20
C LEU A 3 9.92 -1.46 -10.44
N ARG A 4 10.90 -0.68 -10.02
CA ARG A 4 10.69 0.64 -9.45
C ARG A 4 10.80 1.69 -10.56
N TRP A 5 9.85 2.62 -10.61
CA TRP A 5 9.81 3.70 -11.56
C TRP A 5 9.80 5.03 -10.83
N ASN A 6 10.67 5.92 -11.24
CA ASN A 6 10.68 7.30 -10.79
C ASN A 6 10.28 8.19 -11.96
N ASN A 7 9.43 9.16 -11.74
CA ASN A 7 8.93 10.00 -12.81
C ASN A 7 9.96 10.96 -13.45
N GLY A 8 11.19 11.00 -12.93
CA GLY A 8 12.28 11.84 -13.45
C GLY A 8 13.52 11.08 -13.90
N ASP A 9 13.63 9.77 -13.61
CA ASP A 9 14.91 9.06 -13.75
C ASP A 9 15.05 8.23 -15.03
N PHE A 10 13.98 8.01 -15.76
CA PHE A 10 13.99 7.00 -16.82
C PHE A 10 13.83 7.54 -18.23
N VAL A 11 13.49 8.81 -18.40
CA VAL A 11 13.46 9.42 -19.72
C VAL A 11 13.91 10.88 -19.66
N THR A 12 15.04 11.18 -20.26
CA THR A 12 15.44 12.56 -20.56
C THR A 12 14.76 13.05 -21.85
N PRO A 13 14.66 14.36 -22.08
CA PRO A 13 14.21 14.87 -23.39
C PRO A 13 14.98 14.28 -24.58
N SER A 14 16.27 14.00 -24.44
CA SER A 14 17.09 13.39 -25.50
C SER A 14 16.72 11.92 -25.72
N GLU A 15 16.52 11.16 -24.66
CA GLU A 15 16.10 9.77 -24.74
C GLU A 15 14.67 9.62 -25.25
N ALA A 16 13.78 10.55 -24.88
CA ALA A 16 12.39 10.54 -25.34
C ALA A 16 12.28 10.60 -26.87
N LEU A 17 13.21 11.27 -27.56
CA LEU A 17 13.25 11.30 -29.02
C LEU A 17 13.45 9.91 -29.65
N ASN A 18 14.07 8.97 -28.94
CA ASN A 18 14.20 7.59 -29.40
C ASN A 18 12.86 6.83 -29.40
N TYR A 19 11.91 7.28 -28.57
CA TYR A 19 10.59 6.68 -28.44
C TYR A 19 9.50 7.42 -29.22
N ILE A 20 9.71 8.73 -29.50
CA ILE A 20 8.75 9.58 -30.21
C ILE A 20 9.50 10.39 -31.28
N SER A 21 9.90 9.69 -32.35
CA SER A 21 10.69 10.29 -33.43
C SER A 21 9.95 11.35 -34.27
N GLU A 22 8.60 11.29 -34.25
CA GLU A 22 7.77 12.22 -35.03
C GLU A 22 7.60 13.59 -34.36
N ILE A 23 8.03 13.74 -33.10
CA ILE A 23 7.86 14.98 -32.32
C ILE A 23 9.19 15.72 -32.20
N LYS A 24 9.17 17.01 -32.47
CA LYS A 24 10.31 17.90 -32.24
C LYS A 24 10.60 17.99 -30.74
N GLN A 25 11.88 18.15 -30.37
CA GLN A 25 12.32 18.19 -28.98
C GLN A 25 11.59 19.26 -28.15
N ASP A 26 11.28 20.43 -28.71
CA ASP A 26 10.55 21.49 -28.02
C ASP A 26 9.07 21.21 -27.81
N LYS A 27 8.55 20.14 -28.42
CA LYS A 27 7.15 19.67 -28.31
C LYS A 27 6.98 18.41 -27.47
N LEU A 28 8.06 17.88 -26.90
CA LEU A 28 7.97 16.68 -26.07
C LEU A 28 7.06 16.91 -24.84
N PRO A 29 6.34 15.87 -24.40
CA PRO A 29 5.35 15.96 -23.32
C PRO A 29 6.01 15.98 -21.94
N PHE A 30 6.77 17.03 -21.67
CA PHE A 30 7.37 17.28 -20.36
C PHE A 30 6.84 18.57 -19.75
N VAL A 31 6.71 18.57 -18.42
CA VAL A 31 6.37 19.76 -17.64
C VAL A 31 7.43 20.84 -17.80
N ARG A 32 7.03 22.11 -17.86
CA ARG A 32 7.91 23.24 -18.14
C ARG A 32 7.82 24.29 -17.07
N TYR A 33 8.89 25.07 -16.90
CA TYR A 33 8.83 26.27 -16.07
C TYR A 33 7.95 27.34 -16.72
N ALA A 34 7.03 27.91 -15.95
CA ALA A 34 6.05 28.90 -16.43
C ALA A 34 6.71 30.11 -17.12
N ARG A 35 7.82 30.62 -16.58
CA ARG A 35 8.51 31.80 -17.10
C ARG A 35 9.43 31.50 -18.31
N SER A 36 10.21 30.44 -18.25
CA SER A 36 11.24 30.15 -19.27
C SER A 36 10.79 29.18 -20.34
N LYS A 37 9.69 28.46 -20.12
CA LYS A 37 9.22 27.36 -20.96
C LYS A 37 10.23 26.20 -21.14
N LYS A 38 11.30 26.18 -20.33
CA LYS A 38 12.26 25.06 -20.29
C LYS A 38 11.66 23.88 -19.53
N PHE A 39 12.06 22.68 -19.92
CA PHE A 39 11.64 21.46 -19.22
C PHE A 39 12.10 21.47 -17.75
N VAL A 40 11.29 20.88 -16.89
CA VAL A 40 11.53 20.79 -15.43
C VAL A 40 11.91 19.35 -15.10
N ASN A 41 13.17 19.13 -14.73
CA ASN A 41 13.66 17.85 -14.18
C ASN A 41 13.11 16.59 -14.87
N ASN A 42 12.87 16.68 -16.19
CA ASN A 42 12.32 15.59 -17.01
C ASN A 42 10.95 15.03 -16.55
N TRP A 43 10.16 15.80 -15.81
CA TRP A 43 8.80 15.42 -15.43
C TRP A 43 7.91 15.27 -16.66
N VAL A 44 7.41 14.05 -16.87
CA VAL A 44 6.46 13.79 -17.95
C VAL A 44 5.15 14.51 -17.66
N ASP A 45 4.62 15.21 -18.66
CA ASP A 45 3.32 15.86 -18.57
C ASP A 45 2.20 14.89 -18.99
N PHE A 46 1.58 14.24 -18.02
CA PHE A 46 0.48 13.32 -18.26
C PHE A 46 -0.87 14.02 -18.48
N THR A 47 -0.91 15.36 -18.51
CA THR A 47 -2.06 16.10 -19.03
C THR A 47 -2.02 16.23 -20.55
N ASP A 48 -0.85 15.95 -21.17
CA ASP A 48 -0.67 15.76 -22.60
C ASP A 48 -0.84 14.26 -22.94
N PRO A 49 -1.72 13.92 -23.89
CA PRO A 49 -1.91 12.53 -24.33
C PRO A 49 -0.59 11.85 -24.79
N MET A 50 0.35 12.62 -25.33
CA MET A 50 1.65 12.10 -25.73
C MET A 50 2.52 11.64 -24.58
N GLY A 51 2.27 12.13 -23.34
CA GLY A 51 2.92 11.61 -22.12
C GLY A 51 2.63 10.12 -21.91
N THR A 52 1.40 9.71 -22.07
CA THR A 52 1.02 8.28 -21.98
C THR A 52 1.58 7.47 -23.16
N VAL A 53 1.68 8.03 -24.36
CA VAL A 53 2.32 7.36 -25.50
C VAL A 53 3.80 7.13 -25.26
N LEU A 54 4.51 8.14 -24.74
CA LEU A 54 5.92 8.02 -24.35
C LEU A 54 6.09 6.94 -23.29
N LEU A 55 5.28 6.96 -22.24
CA LEU A 55 5.31 5.97 -21.17
C LEU A 55 5.11 4.55 -21.72
N LYS A 56 4.09 4.32 -22.55
CA LYS A 56 3.84 3.00 -23.15
C LYS A 56 5.02 2.49 -23.99
N ARG A 57 5.59 3.32 -24.82
CA ARG A 57 6.76 2.96 -25.62
C ARG A 57 7.94 2.57 -24.74
N TRP A 58 8.15 3.30 -23.65
CA TRP A 58 9.21 3.02 -22.71
C TRP A 58 8.94 1.75 -21.87
N LEU A 59 7.71 1.53 -21.39
CA LEU A 59 7.35 0.33 -20.63
C LEU A 59 7.42 -0.96 -21.45
N ARG A 60 7.20 -0.87 -22.76
CA ARG A 60 7.18 -2.04 -23.64
C ARG A 60 8.46 -2.88 -23.56
N GLN A 61 9.63 -2.27 -23.43
CA GLN A 61 10.90 -2.98 -23.27
C GLN A 61 10.92 -3.92 -22.06
N TYR A 62 10.08 -3.69 -21.07
CA TYR A 62 9.97 -4.51 -19.85
C TYR A 62 8.80 -5.48 -19.93
N THR A 63 7.68 -5.03 -20.46
CA THR A 63 6.51 -5.91 -20.62
C THR A 63 6.76 -7.01 -21.64
N ASP A 64 7.57 -6.75 -22.67
CA ASP A 64 8.02 -7.74 -23.65
C ASP A 64 8.93 -8.82 -23.01
N LEU A 65 9.57 -8.52 -21.88
CA LEU A 65 10.29 -9.48 -21.04
C LEU A 65 9.39 -10.23 -20.04
N GLY A 66 8.06 -10.00 -20.07
CA GLY A 66 7.11 -10.64 -19.19
C GLY A 66 6.92 -9.93 -17.84
N ILE A 67 7.46 -8.72 -17.64
CA ILE A 67 7.26 -7.95 -16.42
C ILE A 67 5.87 -7.32 -16.44
N LYS A 68 5.06 -7.65 -15.43
CA LYS A 68 3.65 -7.27 -15.35
C LYS A 68 3.36 -6.34 -14.18
N GLY A 69 4.14 -5.29 -14.03
CA GLY A 69 3.89 -4.29 -13.00
C GLY A 69 5.12 -3.65 -12.42
N GLY A 70 4.89 -2.72 -11.50
CA GLY A 70 5.97 -1.98 -10.89
C GLY A 70 5.52 -1.06 -9.77
N MET A 71 6.50 -0.56 -9.03
CA MET A 71 6.33 0.53 -8.10
C MET A 71 6.55 1.84 -8.85
N CYS A 72 5.50 2.65 -8.98
CA CYS A 72 5.54 3.97 -9.59
C CYS A 72 5.79 5.00 -8.50
N ASP A 73 7.06 5.30 -8.30
CA ASP A 73 7.53 6.11 -7.19
C ASP A 73 7.40 7.63 -7.49
N PHE A 74 7.44 8.46 -6.45
CA PHE A 74 7.28 9.91 -6.50
C PHE A 74 5.88 10.35 -6.99
N ALA A 75 5.79 11.32 -7.89
CA ALA A 75 4.59 11.99 -8.40
C ALA A 75 4.05 13.13 -7.52
N GLU A 76 4.57 13.34 -6.32
CA GLU A 76 4.15 14.38 -5.38
C GLU A 76 5.05 15.62 -5.35
N LEU A 77 6.18 15.62 -6.09
CA LEU A 77 7.20 16.67 -5.99
C LEU A 77 7.14 17.72 -7.12
N ILE A 78 5.96 18.03 -7.65
CA ILE A 78 5.80 19.02 -8.72
C ILE A 78 6.10 20.44 -8.19
N PRO A 79 7.06 21.16 -8.79
CA PRO A 79 7.36 22.53 -8.40
C PRO A 79 6.21 23.49 -8.73
N SER A 80 5.89 24.40 -7.80
CA SER A 80 4.79 25.37 -7.96
C SER A 80 4.96 26.31 -9.17
N ALA A 81 6.21 26.60 -9.55
CA ALA A 81 6.56 27.49 -10.67
C ALA A 81 6.45 26.80 -12.06
N THR A 82 5.80 25.67 -12.16
CA THR A 82 5.65 24.93 -13.42
C THR A 82 4.34 25.23 -14.13
N ILE A 83 4.24 24.83 -15.40
CA ILE A 83 3.03 24.88 -16.20
C ILE A 83 2.88 23.58 -16.97
N PHE A 84 1.66 23.07 -16.99
CA PHE A 84 1.25 21.87 -17.73
C PHE A 84 0.59 22.23 -19.05
N SER A 85 0.47 21.29 -19.97
CA SER A 85 -0.17 21.46 -21.28
C SER A 85 -1.66 21.82 -21.17
N ASN A 86 -2.33 21.41 -20.11
CA ASN A 86 -3.71 21.80 -19.83
C ASN A 86 -3.85 23.25 -19.32
N GLY A 87 -2.76 24.00 -19.22
CA GLY A 87 -2.71 25.40 -18.78
C GLY A 87 -2.67 25.62 -17.27
N LEU A 88 -2.75 24.55 -16.45
CA LEU A 88 -2.69 24.68 -15.00
C LEU A 88 -1.25 24.84 -14.51
N GLY A 89 -1.07 25.66 -13.48
CA GLY A 89 0.21 25.81 -12.79
C GLY A 89 0.49 24.68 -11.80
N GLY A 90 1.77 24.54 -11.44
CA GLY A 90 2.21 23.55 -10.46
C GLY A 90 1.60 23.75 -9.08
N ASP A 91 1.23 24.98 -8.71
CA ASP A 91 0.51 25.28 -7.48
C ASP A 91 -0.83 24.55 -7.36
N LYS A 92 -1.55 24.39 -8.48
CA LYS A 92 -2.81 23.63 -8.56
C LYS A 92 -2.59 22.14 -8.83
N MET A 93 -1.54 21.81 -9.57
CA MET A 93 -1.27 20.46 -10.00
C MET A 93 -0.45 19.66 -8.97
N HIS A 94 0.13 20.27 -7.94
CA HIS A 94 1.03 19.61 -7.00
C HIS A 94 0.47 18.28 -6.46
N ASN A 95 -0.71 18.31 -5.87
CA ASN A 95 -1.37 17.08 -5.40
C ASN A 95 -2.12 16.36 -6.53
N PHE A 96 -2.72 17.10 -7.46
CA PHE A 96 -3.58 16.53 -8.49
C PHE A 96 -2.80 15.82 -9.61
N TYR A 97 -1.53 16.12 -9.78
CA TYR A 97 -0.68 15.40 -10.75
C TYR A 97 -0.66 13.89 -10.51
N THR A 98 -0.74 13.47 -9.25
CA THR A 98 -0.81 12.05 -8.86
C THR A 98 -1.98 11.31 -9.53
N TYR A 99 -3.12 11.99 -9.73
CA TYR A 99 -4.24 11.42 -10.48
C TYR A 99 -3.86 11.10 -11.92
N PHE A 100 -3.25 12.04 -12.63
CA PHE A 100 -2.83 11.84 -14.03
C PHE A 100 -1.72 10.81 -14.15
N TYR A 101 -0.80 10.81 -13.20
CA TYR A 101 0.27 9.84 -13.09
C TYR A 101 -0.29 8.41 -12.94
N ALA A 102 -1.14 8.18 -11.94
CA ALA A 102 -1.80 6.90 -11.71
C ALA A 102 -2.60 6.42 -12.93
N LYS A 103 -3.37 7.32 -13.53
CA LYS A 103 -4.17 7.05 -14.74
C LYS A 103 -3.30 6.63 -15.92
N ALA A 104 -2.20 7.35 -16.17
CA ALA A 104 -1.30 7.06 -17.29
C ALA A 104 -0.65 5.67 -17.16
N TYR A 105 -0.16 5.32 -15.95
CA TYR A 105 0.42 4.00 -15.69
C TYR A 105 -0.64 2.89 -15.80
N ASN A 106 -1.82 3.10 -15.25
CA ASN A 106 -2.92 2.15 -15.38
C ASN A 106 -3.24 1.87 -16.85
N GLN A 107 -3.48 2.92 -17.64
CA GLN A 107 -3.80 2.79 -19.07
C GLN A 107 -2.66 2.13 -19.85
N ALA A 108 -1.41 2.48 -19.54
CA ALA A 108 -0.26 1.90 -20.21
C ALA A 108 -0.14 0.39 -19.94
N TYR A 109 -0.25 -0.02 -18.67
CA TYR A 109 -0.18 -1.43 -18.31
C TYR A 109 -1.39 -2.23 -18.79
N THR A 110 -2.61 -1.69 -18.70
CA THR A 110 -3.82 -2.31 -19.27
C THR A 110 -3.60 -2.72 -20.72
N GLU A 111 -3.13 -1.80 -21.56
CA GLU A 111 -2.91 -2.08 -22.98
C GLU A 111 -1.72 -3.02 -23.24
N LEU A 112 -0.64 -2.91 -22.47
CA LEU A 112 0.58 -3.68 -22.69
C LEU A 112 0.52 -5.11 -22.13
N THR A 113 -0.33 -5.37 -21.13
CA THR A 113 -0.40 -6.65 -20.42
C THR A 113 -1.76 -7.33 -20.50
N ASN A 114 -2.71 -6.73 -21.23
CA ASN A 114 -4.09 -7.19 -21.34
C ASN A 114 -4.75 -7.33 -19.95
N ASP A 115 -4.72 -6.26 -19.16
CA ASP A 115 -5.24 -6.14 -17.78
C ASP A 115 -4.60 -7.07 -16.73
N ASN A 116 -3.54 -7.78 -17.07
CA ASN A 116 -2.85 -8.66 -16.14
C ASN A 116 -1.62 -7.97 -15.55
N PHE A 117 -1.82 -7.06 -14.61
CA PHE A 117 -0.71 -6.31 -13.99
C PHE A 117 -1.01 -5.93 -12.53
N LEU A 118 0.05 -5.61 -11.79
CA LEU A 118 -0.03 -4.90 -10.52
C LEU A 118 0.96 -3.71 -10.53
N CYS A 119 0.42 -2.52 -10.53
CA CYS A 119 1.18 -1.27 -10.44
C CYS A 119 0.65 -0.47 -9.25
N TYR A 120 1.51 0.11 -8.44
CA TYR A 120 1.12 0.94 -7.30
C TYR A 120 1.97 2.20 -7.21
N ILE A 121 1.35 3.28 -6.75
CA ILE A 121 1.93 4.62 -6.63
C ILE A 121 2.24 4.95 -5.17
N ARG A 122 3.06 5.98 -4.94
CA ARG A 122 3.30 6.54 -3.60
C ARG A 122 2.37 7.70 -3.29
N GLY A 123 2.34 8.69 -4.15
CA GLY A 123 1.46 9.84 -3.97
C GLY A 123 -0.01 9.45 -4.04
N ALA A 124 -0.85 10.08 -3.23
CA ALA A 124 -2.28 9.84 -3.18
C ALA A 124 -3.07 11.15 -3.23
N CYS A 125 -4.16 11.17 -3.97
CA CYS A 125 -5.13 12.26 -3.96
C CYS A 125 -6.53 11.70 -4.24
N ALA A 126 -7.56 12.48 -3.95
CA ALA A 126 -8.94 12.06 -4.23
C ALA A 126 -9.12 11.75 -5.73
N GLY A 127 -9.62 10.54 -6.03
CA GLY A 127 -9.82 10.04 -7.39
C GLY A 127 -8.69 9.14 -7.91
N ALA A 128 -7.47 9.20 -7.37
CA ALA A 128 -6.36 8.35 -7.83
C ALA A 128 -6.56 6.87 -7.46
N GLN A 129 -7.31 6.57 -6.39
CA GLN A 129 -7.67 5.21 -5.99
C GLN A 129 -8.42 4.43 -7.09
N ARG A 130 -9.04 5.11 -8.02
CA ARG A 130 -9.68 4.50 -9.19
C ARG A 130 -8.68 3.84 -10.14
N TRP A 131 -7.46 4.32 -10.16
CA TRP A 131 -6.46 3.96 -11.15
C TRP A 131 -5.34 3.10 -10.60
N SER A 132 -5.05 3.21 -9.31
CA SER A 132 -3.89 2.52 -8.76
C SER A 132 -4.04 2.23 -7.28
N PRO A 133 -3.57 1.07 -6.82
CA PRO A 133 -3.15 0.86 -5.44
C PRO A 133 -2.14 1.91 -4.99
N VAL A 134 -2.01 2.09 -3.68
CA VAL A 134 -1.04 2.99 -3.07
C VAL A 134 -0.19 2.26 -2.05
N TRP A 135 1.07 2.65 -1.91
CA TRP A 135 1.89 2.20 -0.78
C TRP A 135 2.20 3.38 0.15
N LEU A 136 2.44 3.07 1.43
CA LEU A 136 2.50 4.07 2.50
C LEU A 136 3.84 4.85 2.56
N GLY A 137 4.67 4.73 1.54
CA GLY A 137 5.93 5.47 1.44
C GLY A 137 7.04 4.93 2.35
N ASP A 138 8.10 5.70 2.43
CA ASP A 138 9.32 5.38 3.14
C ASP A 138 9.17 5.68 4.63
N GLN A 139 9.36 4.67 5.46
CA GLN A 139 9.33 4.80 6.92
C GLN A 139 10.67 4.38 7.51
N SER A 140 10.98 4.85 8.72
CA SER A 140 12.11 4.38 9.50
C SER A 140 11.78 3.08 10.24
N ALA A 141 12.78 2.20 10.42
CA ALA A 141 12.65 0.96 11.19
C ALA A 141 12.56 1.27 12.68
N SER A 142 11.45 1.82 13.11
CA SER A 142 11.18 2.26 14.48
C SER A 142 9.73 1.96 14.87
N ARG A 143 9.47 1.98 16.18
CA ARG A 143 8.12 1.88 16.72
C ARG A 143 7.18 2.93 16.09
N SER A 144 7.65 4.17 16.02
CA SER A 144 6.86 5.26 15.43
C SER A 144 6.64 5.08 13.93
N GLY A 145 7.58 4.45 13.21
CA GLY A 145 7.41 4.11 11.79
C GLY A 145 6.29 3.08 11.58
N LEU A 146 6.23 2.04 12.42
CA LEU A 146 5.12 1.07 12.39
C LEU A 146 3.79 1.73 12.75
N GLU A 147 3.75 2.53 13.81
CA GLU A 147 2.56 3.27 14.22
C GLU A 147 2.04 4.19 13.12
N MET A 148 2.94 4.90 12.44
CA MET A 148 2.60 5.77 11.31
C MET A 148 1.97 4.98 10.16
N GLN A 149 2.51 3.81 9.82
CA GLN A 149 1.93 2.99 8.75
C GLN A 149 0.52 2.48 9.10
N VAL A 150 0.28 2.08 10.34
CA VAL A 150 -1.04 1.63 10.78
C VAL A 150 -2.06 2.77 10.71
N ARG A 151 -1.73 3.94 11.25
CA ARG A 151 -2.60 5.13 11.17
C ARG A 151 -2.84 5.57 9.73
N SER A 152 -1.81 5.51 8.89
CA SER A 152 -1.94 5.85 7.47
C SER A 152 -2.82 4.86 6.72
N LEU A 153 -2.71 3.54 7.00
CA LEU A 153 -3.59 2.52 6.45
C LEU A 153 -5.06 2.83 6.79
N ILE A 154 -5.36 3.10 8.06
CA ILE A 154 -6.71 3.41 8.55
C ILE A 154 -7.25 4.70 7.90
N SER A 155 -6.44 5.76 7.86
CA SER A 155 -6.81 7.05 7.30
C SER A 155 -7.05 7.02 5.79
N LEU A 156 -6.17 6.35 5.04
CA LEU A 156 -6.33 6.20 3.59
C LEU A 156 -7.54 5.35 3.24
N SER A 157 -7.79 4.28 4.00
CA SER A 157 -8.99 3.48 3.75
C SER A 157 -10.26 4.25 4.08
N ALA A 158 -10.29 5.06 5.14
CA ALA A 158 -11.40 5.99 5.41
C ALA A 158 -11.60 7.02 4.28
N SER A 159 -10.55 7.29 3.49
CA SER A 159 -10.59 8.16 2.30
C SER A 159 -10.94 7.41 1.00
N GLY A 160 -11.36 6.13 1.08
CA GLY A 160 -11.80 5.32 -0.05
C GLY A 160 -10.68 4.57 -0.80
N TYR A 161 -9.47 4.49 -0.25
CA TYR A 161 -8.42 3.62 -0.80
C TYR A 161 -8.58 2.21 -0.27
N SER A 162 -8.79 1.24 -1.17
CA SER A 162 -8.94 -0.17 -0.79
C SER A 162 -7.63 -0.95 -0.85
N MET A 163 -6.86 -0.76 -1.91
CA MET A 163 -5.61 -1.50 -2.15
C MET A 163 -4.43 -0.69 -1.64
N ILE A 164 -4.01 -0.97 -0.42
CA ILE A 164 -2.94 -0.25 0.29
C ILE A 164 -1.83 -1.23 0.66
N GLY A 165 -0.58 -0.86 0.44
CA GLY A 165 0.60 -1.62 0.79
C GLY A 165 1.56 -0.84 1.68
N ALA A 166 2.42 -1.56 2.41
CA ALA A 166 3.51 -0.98 3.20
C ALA A 166 4.76 -1.83 3.10
N ASP A 167 5.91 -1.22 3.32
CA ASP A 167 7.17 -1.94 3.42
C ASP A 167 7.26 -2.63 4.79
N ILE A 168 7.33 -3.96 4.79
CA ILE A 168 7.59 -4.72 6.00
C ILE A 168 8.96 -4.33 6.54
N ALA A 169 8.99 -3.97 7.82
CA ALA A 169 10.20 -3.54 8.52
C ALA A 169 10.81 -2.23 7.97
N ALA A 170 10.00 -1.41 7.30
CA ALA A 170 10.34 -0.08 6.77
C ALA A 170 11.36 -0.06 5.62
N LEU A 171 11.67 1.14 5.11
CA LEU A 171 12.73 1.34 4.12
C LEU A 171 14.08 1.53 4.81
N ASP A 172 14.17 2.46 5.75
CA ASP A 172 15.42 2.90 6.37
C ASP A 172 15.65 2.30 7.76
N GLY A 173 16.93 2.02 8.05
CA GLY A 173 17.39 1.48 9.33
C GLY A 173 17.19 -0.04 9.43
N THR A 174 17.66 -0.60 10.53
CA THR A 174 17.57 -2.04 10.86
C THR A 174 16.62 -2.21 12.03
N PRO A 175 15.46 -2.85 11.85
CA PRO A 175 14.56 -3.12 12.95
C PRO A 175 15.16 -4.14 13.92
N SER A 176 14.79 -4.05 15.19
CA SER A 176 15.05 -5.13 16.14
C SER A 176 14.20 -6.37 15.79
N ASP A 177 14.59 -7.55 16.31
CA ASP A 177 13.86 -8.79 16.09
C ASP A 177 12.37 -8.69 16.45
N TYR A 178 12.05 -8.10 17.61
CA TYR A 178 10.64 -7.96 18.00
C TYR A 178 9.87 -7.03 17.05
N LEU A 179 10.47 -5.90 16.67
CA LEU A 179 9.83 -4.93 15.79
C LEU A 179 9.59 -5.52 14.40
N TYR A 180 10.54 -6.30 13.88
CA TYR A 180 10.37 -7.00 12.62
C TYR A 180 9.19 -7.97 12.69
N ARG A 181 9.07 -8.76 13.77
CA ARG A 181 7.93 -9.65 13.99
C ARG A 181 6.60 -8.90 14.08
N ARG A 182 6.52 -7.79 14.82
CA ARG A 182 5.30 -6.96 14.90
C ARG A 182 4.90 -6.39 13.54
N TRP A 183 5.88 -6.02 12.73
CA TRP A 183 5.62 -5.55 11.37
C TRP A 183 5.08 -6.64 10.44
N LEU A 184 5.64 -7.83 10.51
CA LEU A 184 5.14 -9.01 9.78
C LEU A 184 3.68 -9.33 10.14
N GLN A 185 3.37 -9.32 11.43
CA GLN A 185 2.02 -9.57 11.94
C GLN A 185 1.02 -8.54 11.41
N PHE A 186 1.38 -7.27 11.39
CA PHE A 186 0.58 -6.20 10.79
C PHE A 186 0.41 -6.43 9.28
N ALA A 187 1.49 -6.64 8.56
CA ALA A 187 1.47 -6.75 7.11
C ALA A 187 0.69 -7.96 6.60
N THR A 188 0.57 -9.02 7.40
CA THR A 188 -0.23 -10.20 7.06
C THR A 188 -1.71 -9.86 6.82
N PHE A 189 -2.22 -8.86 7.55
CA PHE A 189 -3.62 -8.44 7.49
C PHE A 189 -3.79 -7.05 6.86
N MET A 190 -3.07 -6.80 5.79
CA MET A 190 -3.28 -5.62 4.96
C MET A 190 -3.44 -6.00 3.47
N PRO A 191 -4.04 -5.15 2.64
CA PRO A 191 -4.35 -5.52 1.26
C PRO A 191 -3.14 -6.01 0.45
N ILE A 192 -2.01 -5.29 0.50
CA ILE A 192 -0.78 -5.67 -0.19
C ILE A 192 0.32 -5.92 0.86
N MET A 193 0.71 -7.19 1.00
CA MET A 193 1.85 -7.60 1.81
C MET A 193 3.12 -7.52 0.97
N ARG A 194 4.03 -6.61 1.32
CA ARG A 194 5.25 -6.35 0.55
C ARG A 194 6.48 -6.40 1.45
N SER A 195 7.47 -7.19 1.06
CA SER A 195 8.82 -7.09 1.59
C SER A 195 9.67 -6.27 0.64
N GLY A 196 10.35 -5.26 1.15
CA GLY A 196 11.17 -4.36 0.35
C GLY A 196 12.05 -3.50 1.25
N GLY A 197 12.90 -2.67 0.64
CA GLY A 197 13.81 -1.80 1.36
C GLY A 197 15.26 -2.24 1.26
N ASN A 198 16.09 -1.73 2.16
CA ASN A 198 17.53 -1.98 2.16
C ASN A 198 17.87 -3.42 2.58
N SER A 199 19.12 -3.84 2.36
CA SER A 199 19.62 -5.20 2.58
C SER A 199 19.40 -5.77 3.99
N SER A 200 19.28 -4.91 4.99
CA SER A 200 19.03 -5.28 6.39
C SER A 200 17.62 -5.84 6.69
N LYS A 201 16.83 -6.11 5.65
CA LYS A 201 15.47 -6.67 5.79
C LYS A 201 15.37 -8.15 5.39
N ASN A 202 16.49 -8.76 5.08
CA ASN A 202 16.51 -10.18 4.76
C ASN A 202 16.19 -11.01 6.03
N PRO A 203 15.15 -11.86 6.04
CA PRO A 203 14.79 -12.64 7.22
C PRO A 203 15.93 -13.52 7.75
N THR A 204 16.84 -13.94 6.90
CA THR A 204 18.02 -14.77 7.32
C THR A 204 19.05 -14.01 8.16
N ASP A 205 18.98 -12.67 8.21
CA ASP A 205 19.86 -11.84 9.00
C ASP A 205 19.39 -11.72 10.48
N TYR A 206 18.25 -12.35 10.81
CA TYR A 206 17.61 -12.28 12.12
C TYR A 206 17.64 -13.63 12.84
N ASN A 207 17.26 -13.62 14.13
CA ASN A 207 17.23 -14.84 14.93
C ASN A 207 16.19 -15.87 14.42
N VAL A 208 16.32 -17.09 14.91
CA VAL A 208 15.46 -18.21 14.47
C VAL A 208 13.97 -17.98 14.72
N GLN A 209 13.62 -17.26 15.79
CA GLN A 209 12.23 -16.91 16.10
C GLN A 209 11.65 -15.91 15.08
N THR A 210 12.44 -14.96 14.62
CA THR A 210 12.03 -13.99 13.59
C THR A 210 11.92 -14.68 12.22
N GLN A 211 12.81 -15.61 11.90
CA GLN A 211 12.71 -16.44 10.70
C GLN A 211 11.46 -17.31 10.71
N ALA A 212 11.12 -17.92 11.85
CA ALA A 212 9.90 -18.69 12.02
C ALA A 212 8.65 -17.80 11.87
N ALA A 213 8.65 -16.60 12.47
CA ALA A 213 7.56 -15.63 12.31
C ALA A 213 7.37 -15.20 10.86
N TYR A 214 8.45 -15.06 10.07
CA TYR A 214 8.35 -14.76 8.65
C TYR A 214 7.66 -15.89 7.88
N LYS A 215 8.04 -17.14 8.13
CA LYS A 215 7.40 -18.32 7.53
C LYS A 215 5.92 -18.42 7.91
N ASN A 216 5.60 -18.20 9.17
CA ASN A 216 4.21 -18.22 9.67
C ASN A 216 3.37 -17.12 9.04
N ALA A 217 3.90 -15.90 8.93
CA ALA A 217 3.22 -14.79 8.26
C ALA A 217 2.94 -15.11 6.78
N TYR A 218 3.88 -15.75 6.08
CA TYR A 218 3.71 -16.21 4.71
C TYR A 218 2.58 -17.25 4.60
N TRP A 219 2.64 -18.33 5.39
CA TRP A 219 1.63 -19.39 5.34
C TRP A 219 0.24 -18.90 5.76
N LEU A 220 0.17 -18.04 6.76
CA LEU A 220 -1.09 -17.43 7.16
C LEU A 220 -1.64 -16.56 6.03
N ARG A 221 -0.79 -15.76 5.36
CA ARG A 221 -1.21 -14.97 4.20
C ARG A 221 -1.73 -15.83 3.06
N GLU A 222 -1.07 -16.95 2.75
CA GLU A 222 -1.53 -17.92 1.75
C GLU A 222 -2.90 -18.51 2.14
N SER A 223 -3.10 -18.86 3.42
CA SER A 223 -4.36 -19.44 3.90
C SER A 223 -5.57 -18.50 3.80
N ILE A 224 -5.34 -17.18 3.75
CA ILE A 224 -6.40 -16.18 3.59
C ILE A 224 -6.42 -15.56 2.18
N ALA A 225 -5.63 -16.05 1.23
CA ALA A 225 -5.47 -15.45 -0.10
C ALA A 225 -6.81 -15.33 -0.85
N ASP A 226 -7.63 -16.37 -0.85
CA ASP A 226 -8.94 -16.37 -1.50
C ASP A 226 -9.90 -15.32 -0.87
N LYS A 227 -9.81 -15.16 0.45
CA LYS A 227 -10.59 -14.14 1.16
C LYS A 227 -10.13 -12.74 0.79
N VAL A 228 -8.83 -12.53 0.70
CA VAL A 228 -8.25 -11.25 0.26
C VAL A 228 -8.67 -10.94 -1.17
N GLN A 229 -8.60 -11.91 -2.07
CA GLN A 229 -9.00 -11.73 -3.47
C GLN A 229 -10.51 -11.43 -3.59
N SER A 230 -11.36 -12.19 -2.92
CA SER A 230 -12.82 -11.95 -2.94
C SER A 230 -13.18 -10.59 -2.34
N SER A 231 -12.49 -10.17 -1.28
CA SER A 231 -12.68 -8.83 -0.69
C SER A 231 -12.20 -7.70 -1.61
N ALA A 232 -11.13 -7.91 -2.37
CA ALA A 232 -10.69 -6.95 -3.38
C ALA A 232 -11.72 -6.78 -4.51
N ILE A 233 -12.30 -7.89 -4.99
CA ILE A 233 -13.39 -7.86 -5.98
C ILE A 233 -14.62 -7.13 -5.41
N LYS A 234 -15.01 -7.44 -4.17
CA LYS A 234 -16.11 -6.75 -3.49
C LYS A 234 -15.85 -5.25 -3.38
N ALA A 235 -14.66 -4.86 -2.96
CA ALA A 235 -14.28 -3.45 -2.84
C ALA A 235 -14.33 -2.71 -4.19
N ASN A 236 -13.94 -3.36 -5.29
CA ASN A 236 -14.03 -2.80 -6.62
C ASN A 236 -15.49 -2.56 -7.07
N ILE A 237 -16.42 -3.43 -6.67
CA ILE A 237 -17.84 -3.32 -7.00
C ILE A 237 -18.55 -2.29 -6.11
N THR A 238 -18.27 -2.30 -4.81
CA THR A 238 -19.04 -1.53 -3.81
C THR A 238 -18.41 -0.19 -3.45
N GLY A 239 -17.11 -0.03 -3.68
CA GLY A 239 -16.33 1.10 -3.16
C GLY A 239 -16.00 1.01 -1.67
N ILE A 240 -16.47 -0.02 -0.96
CA ILE A 240 -16.15 -0.22 0.45
C ILE A 240 -14.74 -0.82 0.57
N PRO A 241 -13.79 -0.14 1.25
CA PRO A 241 -12.42 -0.62 1.34
C PRO A 241 -12.29 -1.96 2.07
N MET A 242 -11.26 -2.72 1.69
CA MET A 242 -10.90 -4.00 2.35
C MET A 242 -10.50 -3.83 3.82
N THR A 243 -9.92 -2.67 4.14
CA THR A 243 -9.59 -2.25 5.50
C THR A 243 -10.59 -1.18 5.92
N GLN A 244 -11.18 -1.29 7.08
CA GLN A 244 -12.14 -0.31 7.58
C GLN A 244 -11.76 0.14 9.00
N ALA A 245 -11.72 1.46 9.23
CA ALA A 245 -11.60 2.02 10.56
C ALA A 245 -12.72 1.48 11.47
N MET A 246 -12.43 1.27 12.74
CA MET A 246 -13.37 0.68 13.68
C MET A 246 -14.72 1.45 13.73
N GLY A 247 -14.68 2.78 13.76
CA GLY A 247 -15.89 3.61 13.76
C GLY A 247 -16.72 3.55 12.46
N ILE A 248 -16.09 3.18 11.32
CA ILE A 248 -16.79 2.97 10.04
C ILE A 248 -17.38 1.56 9.97
N ALA A 249 -16.60 0.55 10.37
CA ALA A 249 -17.01 -0.85 10.31
C ALA A 249 -18.15 -1.18 11.30
N PHE A 250 -18.24 -0.44 12.40
CA PHE A 250 -19.19 -0.65 13.51
C PHE A 250 -19.90 0.64 13.86
N ASP A 251 -20.53 1.25 12.87
CA ASP A 251 -21.26 2.51 13.02
C ASP A 251 -22.28 2.46 14.19
N GLY A 252 -22.42 3.58 14.88
CA GLY A 252 -23.27 3.72 16.06
C GLY A 252 -22.62 3.29 17.39
N GLN A 253 -21.43 2.70 17.38
CA GLN A 253 -20.66 2.37 18.59
C GLN A 253 -19.59 3.45 18.83
N LEU A 254 -19.94 4.52 19.54
CA LEU A 254 -19.13 5.73 19.69
C LEU A 254 -17.73 5.48 20.27
N ASP A 255 -17.58 4.48 21.13
CA ASP A 255 -16.30 4.10 21.74
C ASP A 255 -15.24 3.62 20.71
N LEU A 256 -15.70 3.29 19.50
CA LEU A 256 -14.82 2.78 18.44
C LEU A 256 -14.27 3.85 17.51
N TYR A 257 -14.78 5.07 17.55
CA TYR A 257 -14.44 6.13 16.59
C TYR A 257 -13.02 6.64 16.72
N ASN A 258 -12.42 6.60 17.91
CA ASN A 258 -11.08 7.12 18.17
C ASN A 258 -10.00 6.02 18.28
N ILE A 259 -10.28 4.82 17.77
CA ILE A 259 -9.32 3.72 17.81
C ILE A 259 -8.39 3.81 16.59
N GLU A 260 -7.09 3.98 16.82
CA GLU A 260 -6.08 4.20 15.81
C GLU A 260 -5.13 2.99 15.60
N ASP A 261 -5.28 1.94 16.38
CA ASP A 261 -4.43 0.74 16.37
C ASP A 261 -5.21 -0.56 16.13
N GLN A 262 -6.50 -0.43 15.79
CA GLN A 262 -7.36 -1.55 15.41
C GLN A 262 -8.16 -1.20 14.16
N TYR A 263 -8.43 -2.22 13.35
CA TYR A 263 -9.23 -2.09 12.14
C TYR A 263 -9.91 -3.42 11.78
N LEU A 264 -10.97 -3.35 10.98
CA LEU A 264 -11.56 -4.53 10.37
C LEU A 264 -10.93 -4.77 9.00
N PHE A 265 -10.42 -5.98 8.75
CA PHE A 265 -9.84 -6.39 7.48
C PHE A 265 -10.69 -7.48 6.82
N CYS A 266 -10.99 -7.33 5.54
CA CYS A 266 -11.77 -8.27 4.73
C CYS A 266 -13.11 -8.67 5.37
N ASP A 267 -13.78 -7.74 6.06
CA ASP A 267 -15.05 -7.87 6.79
C ASP A 267 -15.04 -8.82 8.00
N ASP A 268 -14.07 -9.70 8.13
CA ASP A 268 -14.07 -10.79 9.10
C ASP A 268 -12.99 -10.70 10.16
N PHE A 269 -11.84 -10.09 9.84
CA PHE A 269 -10.69 -10.05 10.74
C PHE A 269 -10.61 -8.71 11.47
N LEU A 270 -10.89 -8.68 12.75
CA LEU A 270 -10.60 -7.54 13.60
C LEU A 270 -9.15 -7.65 14.06
N VAL A 271 -8.32 -6.77 13.54
CA VAL A 271 -6.87 -6.75 13.77
C VAL A 271 -6.55 -5.72 14.84
N SER A 272 -5.78 -6.09 15.85
CA SER A 272 -5.25 -5.17 16.86
C SER A 272 -3.73 -5.17 16.82
N VAL A 273 -3.13 -4.08 16.35
CA VAL A 273 -1.69 -4.00 16.13
C VAL A 273 -0.95 -3.74 17.43
N VAL A 274 0.13 -4.48 17.66
CA VAL A 274 1.03 -4.32 18.80
C VAL A 274 2.30 -3.60 18.33
N TYR A 275 2.61 -2.47 18.95
CA TYR A 275 3.79 -1.65 18.60
C TYR A 275 4.99 -1.92 19.49
N ASP A 276 4.74 -2.34 20.72
CA ASP A 276 5.74 -2.45 21.79
C ASP A 276 6.14 -3.90 22.04
N ASP A 277 7.26 -4.07 22.74
CA ASP A 277 7.73 -5.37 23.22
C ASP A 277 7.01 -5.77 24.51
N VAL A 278 5.73 -6.10 24.36
CA VAL A 278 4.82 -6.43 25.48
C VAL A 278 4.12 -7.76 25.23
N LEU A 279 3.76 -8.43 26.31
CA LEU A 279 3.09 -9.74 26.29
C LEU A 279 1.57 -9.65 26.50
N THR A 280 1.05 -8.46 26.76
CA THR A 280 -0.38 -8.22 26.88
C THR A 280 -0.77 -6.89 26.26
N LYS A 281 -2.00 -6.80 25.76
CA LYS A 281 -2.58 -5.57 25.22
C LYS A 281 -4.05 -5.45 25.58
N GLU A 282 -4.48 -4.24 25.93
CA GLU A 282 -5.91 -3.91 25.98
C GLU A 282 -6.44 -3.75 24.55
N VAL A 283 -7.50 -4.46 24.22
CA VAL A 283 -8.21 -4.37 22.94
C VAL A 283 -9.66 -3.98 23.18
N THR A 284 -10.24 -3.20 22.27
CA THR A 284 -11.66 -2.86 22.31
C THR A 284 -12.40 -3.71 21.28
N LEU A 285 -13.29 -4.58 21.75
CA LEU A 285 -14.09 -5.42 20.86
C LEU A 285 -15.49 -4.84 20.70
N PRO A 286 -15.98 -4.74 19.44
CA PRO A 286 -17.37 -4.35 19.18
C PRO A 286 -18.35 -5.34 19.78
N ALA A 287 -19.60 -4.93 20.00
CA ALA A 287 -20.66 -5.80 20.48
C ALA A 287 -20.77 -7.09 19.65
N GLY A 288 -20.94 -8.21 20.30
CA GLY A 288 -21.04 -9.53 19.68
C GLY A 288 -20.14 -10.58 20.30
N SER A 289 -20.00 -11.72 19.63
CA SER A 289 -19.10 -12.81 20.04
C SER A 289 -17.94 -12.91 19.05
N TRP A 290 -16.76 -12.93 19.60
CA TRP A 290 -15.49 -12.97 18.86
C TRP A 290 -14.68 -14.19 19.25
N TYR A 291 -13.86 -14.69 18.35
CA TYR A 291 -12.89 -15.75 18.63
C TYR A 291 -11.51 -15.24 18.29
N ASN A 292 -10.57 -15.38 19.21
CA ASN A 292 -9.16 -15.15 18.89
C ASN A 292 -8.74 -16.17 17.83
N LEU A 293 -8.19 -15.67 16.74
CA LEU A 293 -7.81 -16.48 15.56
C LEU A 293 -6.77 -17.55 15.90
N PHE A 294 -5.89 -17.28 16.84
CA PHE A 294 -4.71 -18.09 17.11
C PHE A 294 -4.90 -19.14 18.21
N ASP A 295 -5.68 -18.87 19.24
CA ASP A 295 -5.92 -19.80 20.34
C ASP A 295 -7.36 -20.31 20.41
N GLY A 296 -8.24 -19.83 19.53
CA GLY A 296 -9.64 -20.22 19.45
C GLY A 296 -10.49 -19.78 20.63
N LYS A 297 -9.95 -19.02 21.58
CA LYS A 297 -10.70 -18.58 22.77
C LYS A 297 -11.81 -17.61 22.37
N LYS A 298 -12.99 -17.88 22.90
CA LYS A 298 -14.13 -17.01 22.74
C LYS A 298 -14.02 -15.81 23.68
N VAL A 299 -14.24 -14.62 23.12
CA VAL A 299 -14.30 -13.35 23.85
C VAL A 299 -15.64 -12.69 23.57
N SER A 300 -16.35 -12.29 24.62
CA SER A 300 -17.58 -11.49 24.49
C SER A 300 -17.16 -10.04 24.23
N GLY A 301 -17.66 -9.44 23.14
CA GLY A 301 -17.45 -8.03 22.82
C GLY A 301 -18.46 -7.13 23.53
N ALA A 302 -18.26 -5.87 23.41
CA ALA A 302 -18.89 -4.67 23.96
C ALA A 302 -18.00 -4.00 25.02
N GLY A 303 -16.76 -3.75 24.68
CA GLY A 303 -15.85 -2.99 25.52
C GLY A 303 -14.41 -3.48 25.47
N LYS A 304 -13.66 -3.06 26.47
CA LYS A 304 -12.23 -3.33 26.60
C LYS A 304 -11.96 -4.67 27.26
N THR A 305 -10.98 -5.39 26.75
CA THR A 305 -10.49 -6.63 27.32
C THR A 305 -8.96 -6.70 27.19
N VAL A 306 -8.29 -7.33 28.16
CA VAL A 306 -6.83 -7.56 28.07
C VAL A 306 -6.61 -8.94 27.47
N VAL A 307 -5.76 -9.00 26.47
CA VAL A 307 -5.41 -10.24 25.76
C VAL A 307 -3.91 -10.44 25.73
N GLU A 308 -3.48 -11.69 25.60
CA GLU A 308 -2.08 -12.05 25.42
C GLU A 308 -1.58 -11.62 24.04
N THR A 309 -0.32 -11.17 23.97
CA THR A 309 0.37 -10.75 22.75
C THR A 309 1.73 -11.40 22.66
N PRO A 310 1.78 -12.73 22.52
CA PRO A 310 3.05 -13.43 22.43
C PRO A 310 3.84 -12.98 21.18
N TYR A 311 5.11 -13.33 21.10
CA TYR A 311 6.00 -12.86 20.03
C TYR A 311 5.65 -13.42 18.65
N ASN A 312 4.90 -14.50 18.57
CA ASN A 312 4.58 -15.19 17.31
C ASN A 312 3.32 -14.66 16.60
N TYR A 313 2.45 -13.89 17.28
CA TYR A 313 1.28 -13.24 16.66
C TYR A 313 0.83 -11.96 17.36
N SER A 314 0.12 -11.09 16.64
CA SER A 314 -0.69 -10.00 17.22
C SER A 314 -2.14 -10.46 17.37
N PRO A 315 -2.92 -9.87 18.31
CA PRO A 315 -4.32 -10.23 18.46
C PRO A 315 -5.12 -9.97 17.18
N VAL A 316 -5.72 -11.03 16.67
CA VAL A 316 -6.69 -10.98 15.58
C VAL A 316 -7.92 -11.77 15.99
N PHE A 317 -9.09 -11.18 15.82
CA PHE A 317 -10.35 -11.81 16.18
C PHE A 317 -11.21 -12.02 14.93
N ILE A 318 -11.90 -13.15 14.90
CA ILE A 318 -12.92 -13.43 13.90
C ILE A 318 -14.30 -13.40 14.54
N ARG A 319 -15.28 -12.89 13.79
CA ARG A 319 -16.66 -12.85 14.25
C ARG A 319 -17.25 -14.26 14.35
N SER A 320 -18.10 -14.52 15.36
CA SER A 320 -18.82 -15.78 15.46
C SER A 320 -19.65 -16.06 14.19
N GLY A 321 -19.53 -17.27 13.65
CA GLY A 321 -20.18 -17.67 12.40
C GLY A 321 -19.33 -17.48 11.14
N THR A 322 -18.17 -16.84 11.24
CA THR A 322 -17.20 -16.76 10.14
C THR A 322 -16.35 -18.03 10.09
N ALA A 323 -16.11 -18.56 8.88
CA ALA A 323 -15.17 -19.66 8.70
C ALA A 323 -13.73 -19.19 9.04
N ALA A 324 -13.10 -19.87 9.98
CA ALA A 324 -11.70 -19.61 10.28
C ALA A 324 -10.82 -20.07 9.11
N PRO A 325 -9.75 -19.32 8.76
CA PRO A 325 -8.70 -19.84 7.90
C PRO A 325 -8.10 -21.10 8.55
N VAL A 326 -7.54 -21.99 7.72
CA VAL A 326 -6.91 -23.23 8.18
C VAL A 326 -5.92 -22.93 9.30
N SER A 327 -5.95 -23.76 10.35
CA SER A 327 -5.08 -23.62 11.52
C SER A 327 -3.61 -23.52 11.11
N VAL A 328 -3.00 -22.38 11.38
CA VAL A 328 -1.55 -22.22 11.29
C VAL A 328 -0.97 -22.85 12.56
N ASP A 329 -0.04 -23.79 12.41
CA ASP A 329 0.69 -24.34 13.56
C ASP A 329 1.59 -23.23 14.12
N LEU A 330 1.20 -22.68 15.25
CA LEU A 330 1.92 -21.60 15.93
C LEU A 330 3.10 -22.10 16.77
N ASN A 331 3.32 -23.42 16.81
CA ASN A 331 4.38 -24.05 17.60
C ASN A 331 5.69 -24.26 16.82
N MET A 332 5.78 -23.79 15.57
CA MET A 332 7.02 -23.85 14.80
C MET A 332 7.94 -22.68 15.06
#